data_0c6be3b932db4e99c6447f144e787325
#
_entry.id   0c6be3b932db4e99c6447f144e787325
#
_cell.length_a   1.000
_cell.length_b   1.000
_cell.length_c   1.000
_cell.angle_alpha   90.00
_cell.angle_beta   90.00
_cell.angle_gamma   90.00
#
_symmetry.space_group_name_H-M   'P 1'
#
loop_
_entity.id
_entity.type
_entity.pdbx_description
1 polymer ?
#
loop_
_entity_poly.entity_id
_entity_poly.type
_entity_poly.pdbx_seq_one_letter_code
_entity_poly.pdbx_strand_id
1 'polypeptide(L)'
;MSDLQKKFEKASKDVSNANTDPGNDMKLRLYAHFKQSTEGDVVGDKPGFTDFVGRAKYDAWAKLKGISKDAAMTAYIKLVDRVIKE
;
A
#
# COMPACT_ATOMS: atom_id res chain seq x y z
N MET A 1 5.01 19.18 -8.06
CA MET A 1 4.41 17.87 -7.76
C MET A 1 3.48 17.47 -8.88
N SER A 2 3.51 16.19 -9.25
CA SER A 2 2.65 15.68 -10.31
C SER A 2 1.20 15.54 -9.82
N ASP A 3 0.26 15.49 -10.79
CA ASP A 3 -1.15 15.23 -10.45
C ASP A 3 -1.31 13.85 -9.80
N LEU A 4 -0.50 12.88 -10.22
CA LEU A 4 -0.52 11.54 -9.65
C LEU A 4 -0.16 11.57 -8.16
N GLN A 5 0.86 12.33 -7.79
CA GLN A 5 1.28 12.49 -6.39
C GLN A 5 0.15 13.07 -5.55
N LYS A 6 -0.53 14.08 -6.06
CA LYS A 6 -1.66 14.70 -5.36
C LYS A 6 -2.82 13.74 -5.19
N LYS A 7 -3.14 12.97 -6.22
CA LYS A 7 -4.21 11.95 -6.17
C LYS A 7 -3.86 10.86 -5.18
N PHE A 8 -2.60 10.45 -5.13
CA PHE A 8 -2.11 9.46 -4.18
C PHE A 8 -2.27 9.95 -2.74
N GLU A 9 -1.84 11.18 -2.46
CA GLU A 9 -1.96 11.78 -1.12
C GLU A 9 -3.42 11.89 -0.69
N LYS A 10 -4.30 12.30 -1.61
CA LYS A 10 -5.74 12.38 -1.34
C LYS A 10 -6.31 11.01 -1.03
N ALA A 11 -5.94 9.99 -1.82
CA ALA A 11 -6.40 8.62 -1.59
C ALA A 11 -5.97 8.11 -0.22
N SER A 12 -4.75 8.41 0.20
CA SER A 12 -4.24 8.02 1.52
C SER A 12 -5.09 8.63 2.65
N LYS A 13 -5.45 9.90 2.51
CA LYS A 13 -6.31 10.58 3.48
C LYS A 13 -7.72 10.01 3.48
N ASP A 14 -8.27 9.78 2.30
CA ASP A 14 -9.64 9.28 2.15
C ASP A 14 -9.81 7.90 2.78
N VAL A 15 -8.85 7.00 2.55
CA VAL A 15 -8.94 5.64 3.12
C VAL A 15 -8.73 5.65 4.63
N SER A 16 -7.89 6.55 5.14
CA SER A 16 -7.69 6.70 6.59
C SER A 16 -8.94 7.21 7.30
N ASN A 17 -9.74 8.01 6.61
CA ASN A 17 -10.96 8.59 7.17
C ASN A 17 -12.21 7.74 6.89
N ALA A 18 -12.08 6.69 6.10
CA ALA A 18 -13.21 5.82 5.77
C ALA A 18 -13.62 4.99 6.99
N ASN A 19 -14.94 4.83 7.17
CA ASN A 19 -15.50 4.06 8.28
C ASN A 19 -15.70 2.59 7.95
N THR A 20 -15.01 2.08 6.94
CA THR A 20 -15.12 0.69 6.54
C THR A 20 -13.84 -0.07 6.86
N ASP A 21 -13.99 -1.33 7.24
CA ASP A 21 -12.86 -2.25 7.39
C ASP A 21 -12.75 -3.08 6.11
N PRO A 22 -11.72 -2.86 5.29
CA PRO A 22 -11.61 -3.56 4.01
C PRO A 22 -11.15 -5.03 4.13
N GLY A 23 -10.86 -5.48 5.35
CA GLY A 23 -10.33 -6.81 5.59
C GLY A 23 -8.81 -6.87 5.51
N ASN A 24 -8.24 -7.92 6.07
CA ASN A 24 -6.79 -8.06 6.23
C ASN A 24 -6.05 -8.11 4.89
N ASP A 25 -6.59 -8.82 3.90
CA ASP A 25 -5.96 -8.93 2.59
C ASP A 25 -5.84 -7.57 1.91
N MET A 26 -6.92 -6.79 1.95
CA MET A 26 -6.92 -5.46 1.34
C MET A 26 -5.99 -4.52 2.10
N LYS A 27 -5.96 -4.61 3.43
CA LYS A 27 -5.03 -3.80 4.25
C LYS A 27 -3.58 -4.07 3.87
N LEU A 28 -3.22 -5.34 3.64
CA LEU A 28 -1.87 -5.71 3.22
C LEU A 28 -1.55 -5.17 1.84
N ARG A 29 -2.51 -5.22 0.90
CA ARG A 29 -2.32 -4.66 -0.44
C ARG A 29 -2.13 -3.15 -0.40
N LEU A 30 -2.94 -2.46 0.40
CA LEU A 30 -2.82 -1.01 0.58
C LEU A 30 -1.46 -0.65 1.16
N TYR A 31 -1.04 -1.36 2.19
CA TYR A 31 0.26 -1.16 2.82
C TYR A 31 1.40 -1.34 1.82
N ALA A 32 1.36 -2.47 1.09
CA ALA A 32 2.43 -2.82 0.15
C ALA A 32 2.57 -1.76 -0.96
N HIS A 33 1.45 -1.35 -1.54
CA HIS A 33 1.46 -0.35 -2.61
C HIS A 33 1.87 1.03 -2.08
N PHE A 34 1.46 1.36 -0.85
CA PHE A 34 1.88 2.60 -0.20
C PHE A 34 3.41 2.63 -0.02
N LYS A 35 3.98 1.54 0.50
CA LYS A 35 5.44 1.45 0.69
C LYS A 35 6.18 1.52 -0.64
N GLN A 36 5.71 0.79 -1.63
CA GLN A 36 6.33 0.81 -2.97
C GLN A 36 6.24 2.21 -3.59
N SER A 37 5.14 2.91 -3.36
CA SER A 37 4.93 4.28 -3.87
C SER A 37 5.86 5.30 -3.23
N THR A 38 6.17 5.13 -1.95
CA THR A 38 6.93 6.13 -1.18
C THR A 38 8.41 5.79 -1.06
N GLU A 39 8.73 4.52 -0.84
CA GLU A 39 10.11 4.09 -0.58
C GLU A 39 10.73 3.30 -1.72
N GLY A 40 9.92 2.81 -2.65
CA GLY A 40 10.41 1.94 -3.73
C GLY A 40 10.51 0.50 -3.27
N ASP A 41 11.48 -0.24 -3.82
CA ASP A 41 11.65 -1.65 -3.52
C ASP A 41 11.91 -1.90 -2.05
N VAL A 42 11.44 -3.06 -1.56
CA VAL A 42 11.63 -3.47 -0.17
C VAL A 42 13.11 -3.48 0.19
N VAL A 43 13.42 -2.94 1.38
CA VAL A 43 14.78 -2.91 1.91
C VAL A 43 14.77 -3.48 3.32
N GLY A 44 15.93 -3.94 3.76
CA GLY A 44 16.10 -4.49 5.09
C GLY A 44 15.75 -5.97 5.18
N ASP A 45 15.92 -6.53 6.37
CA ASP A 45 15.70 -7.94 6.61
C ASP A 45 14.24 -8.23 6.95
N LYS A 46 13.80 -9.42 6.58
CA LYS A 46 12.48 -9.91 6.95
C LYS A 46 12.37 -10.02 8.47
N PRO A 47 11.26 -9.58 9.07
CA PRO A 47 11.06 -9.71 10.51
C PRO A 47 11.14 -11.14 10.99
N GLY A 48 11.45 -11.31 12.28
CA GLY A 48 11.65 -12.63 12.88
C GLY A 48 10.37 -13.48 12.92
N PHE A 49 10.54 -14.75 13.25
CA PHE A 49 9.50 -15.76 13.25
C PHE A 49 8.22 -15.40 13.99
N THR A 50 8.37 -14.71 15.11
CA THR A 50 7.23 -14.43 15.99
C THR A 50 6.45 -13.18 15.60
N ASP A 51 6.99 -12.38 14.69
CA ASP A 51 6.32 -11.19 14.19
C ASP A 51 5.52 -11.50 12.93
N PHE A 52 4.40 -12.17 13.09
CA PHE A 52 3.58 -12.63 11.96
C PHE A 52 3.03 -11.47 11.14
N VAL A 53 2.59 -10.40 11.79
CA VAL A 53 2.06 -9.22 11.09
C VAL A 53 3.16 -8.53 10.31
N GLY A 54 4.32 -8.33 10.93
CA GLY A 54 5.47 -7.71 10.26
C GLY A 54 5.95 -8.52 9.07
N ARG A 55 5.97 -9.84 9.21
CA ARG A 55 6.35 -10.74 8.10
C ARG A 55 5.36 -10.66 6.93
N ALA A 56 4.07 -10.63 7.24
CA ALA A 56 3.03 -10.52 6.22
C ALA A 56 3.16 -9.20 5.45
N LYS A 57 3.40 -8.10 6.16
CA LYS A 57 3.62 -6.78 5.56
C LYS A 57 4.87 -6.77 4.68
N TYR A 58 5.96 -7.31 5.19
CA TYR A 58 7.21 -7.41 4.44
C TYR A 58 7.03 -8.21 3.16
N ASP A 59 6.40 -9.37 3.25
CA ASP A 59 6.18 -10.23 2.09
C ASP A 59 5.30 -9.57 1.04
N ALA A 60 4.24 -8.87 1.48
CA ALA A 60 3.35 -8.16 0.56
C ALA A 60 4.09 -7.06 -0.21
N TRP A 61 4.95 -6.30 0.49
CA TRP A 61 5.78 -5.27 -0.13
C TRP A 61 6.82 -5.90 -1.06
N ALA A 62 7.47 -6.98 -0.64
CA ALA A 62 8.49 -7.67 -1.43
C ALA A 62 7.96 -8.19 -2.77
N LYS A 63 6.69 -8.57 -2.82
CA LYS A 63 6.04 -9.01 -4.06
C LYS A 63 5.96 -7.92 -5.12
N LEU A 64 6.05 -6.67 -4.71
CA LEU A 64 5.97 -5.53 -5.62
C LEU A 64 7.34 -5.05 -6.11
N LYS A 65 8.40 -5.75 -5.76
CA LYS A 65 9.76 -5.41 -6.17
C LYS A 65 9.82 -5.25 -7.70
N GLY A 66 10.41 -4.15 -8.14
CA GLY A 66 10.53 -3.82 -9.56
C GLY A 66 9.42 -2.94 -10.10
N ILE A 67 8.33 -2.77 -9.36
CA ILE A 67 7.24 -1.88 -9.77
C ILE A 67 7.65 -0.43 -9.48
N SER A 68 7.46 0.45 -10.46
CA SER A 68 7.81 1.86 -10.29
C SER A 68 6.91 2.52 -9.24
N LYS A 69 7.41 3.60 -8.65
CA LYS A 69 6.62 4.38 -7.70
C LYS A 69 5.31 4.88 -8.32
N ASP A 70 5.37 5.34 -9.56
CA ASP A 70 4.17 5.83 -10.27
C ASP A 70 3.16 4.72 -10.50
N ALA A 71 3.61 3.53 -10.91
CA ALA A 71 2.71 2.38 -11.10
C ALA A 71 2.08 1.95 -9.78
N ALA A 72 2.86 1.97 -8.69
CA ALA A 72 2.34 1.65 -7.37
C ALA A 72 1.32 2.67 -6.88
N MET A 73 1.55 3.96 -7.15
CA MET A 73 0.59 5.02 -6.81
C MET A 73 -0.74 4.84 -7.54
N THR A 74 -0.66 4.53 -8.85
CA THR A 74 -1.85 4.29 -9.66
C THR A 74 -2.66 3.10 -9.12
N ALA A 75 -1.99 2.01 -8.78
CA ALA A 75 -2.64 0.84 -8.21
C ALA A 75 -3.23 1.14 -6.84
N TYR A 76 -2.53 1.89 -6.00
CA TYR A 76 -3.01 2.29 -4.68
C TYR A 76 -4.31 3.09 -4.79
N ILE A 77 -4.35 4.07 -5.69
CA ILE A 77 -5.54 4.90 -5.90
C ILE A 77 -6.73 4.03 -6.29
N LYS A 78 -6.54 3.06 -7.18
CA LYS A 78 -7.60 2.13 -7.58
C LYS A 78 -8.08 1.27 -6.41
N LEU A 79 -7.18 0.80 -5.57
CA LEU A 79 -7.52 0.01 -4.39
C LEU A 79 -8.36 0.84 -3.42
N VAL A 80 -7.96 2.09 -3.18
CA VAL A 80 -8.69 2.99 -2.29
C VAL A 80 -10.11 3.24 -2.83
N ASP A 81 -10.24 3.48 -4.13
CA ASP A 81 -11.54 3.66 -4.77
C ASP A 81 -12.47 2.47 -4.51
N ARG A 82 -11.95 1.26 -4.61
CA ARG A 82 -12.73 0.05 -4.34
C ARG A 82 -13.21 -0.02 -2.89
N VAL A 83 -12.33 0.31 -1.96
CA VAL A 83 -12.67 0.31 -0.53
C VAL A 83 -13.76 1.33 -0.21
N ILE A 84 -13.62 2.53 -0.75
CA ILE A 84 -14.54 3.63 -0.44
C ILE A 84 -15.92 3.43 -1.08
N LYS A 85 -15.95 2.85 -2.29
CA LYS A 85 -17.21 2.68 -3.04
C LYS A 85 -18.00 1.43 -2.63
N GLU A 86 -17.41 0.52 -1.91
CA GLU A 86 -18.12 -0.65 -1.39
C GLU A 86 -18.86 -0.34 -0.04
#